data_3a02643674ae5731d9ed18e315551566
#
_entry.id   3a02643674ae5731d9ed18e315551566
#
_cell.length_a   1.000
_cell.length_b   1.000
_cell.length_c   1.000
_cell.angle_alpha   90.00
_cell.angle_beta   90.00
_cell.angle_gamma   90.00
#
_symmetry.space_group_name_H-M   'P 1'
#
loop_
_entity.id
_entity.type
_entity.pdbx_description
1 polymer ?
#
loop_
_entity_poly.entity_id
_entity_poly.type
_entity_poly.pdbx_seq_one_letter_code
_entity_poly.pdbx_strand_id
1 'polypeptide(L)'
;MKSFNQLSQVAMRDGVIDPKTKELIALAIGVAARCDGCIGFHVRTLVKMGMTLQELEEVLGVAVYMGGGPSLMYAANALEAFKEFTA
;
A
#
# COMPACT_ATOMS: atom_id res chain seq x y z
N MET A 1 -10.95 -4.89 -18.40
CA MET A 1 -10.00 -5.04 -17.29
C MET A 1 -8.70 -5.70 -17.68
N LYS A 2 -8.69 -6.37 -18.84
CA LYS A 2 -7.50 -7.03 -19.36
C LYS A 2 -6.33 -6.06 -19.54
N SER A 3 -6.59 -4.90 -20.15
CA SER A 3 -5.55 -3.88 -20.35
C SER A 3 -5.03 -3.31 -19.04
N PHE A 4 -5.92 -3.13 -18.05
CA PHE A 4 -5.52 -2.65 -16.74
C PHE A 4 -4.63 -3.68 -16.02
N ASN A 5 -4.99 -4.96 -16.13
CA ASN A 5 -4.17 -6.02 -15.54
C ASN A 5 -2.78 -6.08 -16.18
N GLN A 6 -2.69 -5.87 -17.49
CA GLN A 6 -1.40 -5.82 -18.18
C GLN A 6 -0.57 -4.63 -17.70
N LEU A 7 -1.20 -3.47 -17.54
CA LEU A 7 -0.51 -2.29 -17.00
C LEU A 7 0.02 -2.57 -15.60
N SER A 8 -0.80 -3.18 -14.75
CA SER A 8 -0.40 -3.53 -13.39
C SER A 8 0.82 -4.45 -13.39
N GLN A 9 0.80 -5.49 -14.24
CA GLN A 9 1.91 -6.44 -14.32
C GLN A 9 3.21 -5.76 -14.75
N VAL A 10 3.13 -4.88 -15.74
CA VAL A 10 4.32 -4.17 -16.22
C VAL A 10 4.82 -3.18 -15.17
N ALA A 11 3.92 -2.42 -14.55
CA ALA A 11 4.28 -1.40 -13.57
C ALA A 11 4.92 -2.00 -12.32
N MET A 12 4.45 -3.18 -11.90
CA MET A 12 4.84 -3.76 -10.62
C MET A 12 5.93 -4.84 -10.73
N ARG A 13 6.41 -5.12 -11.95
CA ARG A 13 7.45 -6.14 -12.11
C ARG A 13 8.78 -5.69 -11.52
N ASP A 14 9.64 -6.66 -11.19
CA ASP A 14 10.96 -6.39 -10.68
C ASP A 14 11.79 -5.59 -11.70
N GLY A 15 12.51 -4.62 -11.21
CA GLY A 15 13.33 -3.75 -12.04
C GLY A 15 14.37 -3.04 -11.17
N VAL A 16 14.74 -1.83 -11.55
CA VAL A 16 15.63 -1.01 -10.72
C VAL A 16 15.03 -0.81 -9.33
N ILE A 17 13.71 -0.66 -9.27
CA ILE A 17 12.97 -0.63 -8.00
C ILE A 17 12.34 -2.01 -7.82
N ASP A 18 12.59 -2.62 -6.66
CA ASP A 18 12.10 -3.97 -6.40
C ASP A 18 10.58 -4.01 -6.18
N PRO A 19 9.94 -5.19 -6.35
CA PRO A 19 8.49 -5.30 -6.23
C PRO A 19 7.94 -4.88 -4.88
N LYS A 20 8.62 -5.18 -3.78
CA LYS A 20 8.16 -4.80 -2.45
C LYS A 20 8.11 -3.28 -2.30
N THR A 21 9.16 -2.59 -2.75
CA THR A 21 9.19 -1.13 -2.72
C THR A 21 8.08 -0.53 -3.57
N LYS A 22 7.83 -1.13 -4.75
CA LYS A 22 6.72 -0.67 -5.60
C LYS A 22 5.37 -0.85 -4.92
N GLU A 23 5.17 -1.96 -4.18
CA GLU A 23 3.95 -2.17 -3.42
C GLU A 23 3.80 -1.15 -2.29
N LEU A 24 4.90 -0.79 -1.63
CA LEU A 24 4.88 0.25 -0.59
C LEU A 24 4.49 1.61 -1.20
N ILE A 25 5.01 1.93 -2.37
CA ILE A 25 4.64 3.15 -3.10
C ILE A 25 3.15 3.13 -3.43
N ALA A 26 2.65 2.00 -3.96
CA ALA A 26 1.24 1.86 -4.31
C ALA A 26 0.35 2.03 -3.09
N LEU A 27 0.74 1.46 -1.96
CA LEU A 27 -0.02 1.61 -0.71
C LEU A 27 -0.07 3.08 -0.28
N ALA A 28 1.07 3.77 -0.31
CA ALA A 28 1.13 5.18 0.08
C ALA A 28 0.21 6.03 -0.79
N ILE A 29 0.22 5.78 -2.10
CA ILE A 29 -0.66 6.49 -3.03
C ILE A 29 -2.13 6.16 -2.73
N GLY A 30 -2.43 4.89 -2.46
CA GLY A 30 -3.79 4.46 -2.13
C GLY A 30 -4.33 5.14 -0.89
N VAL A 31 -3.51 5.28 0.15
CA VAL A 31 -3.89 5.99 1.38
C VAL A 31 -4.11 7.48 1.07
N ALA A 32 -3.19 8.12 0.38
CA ALA A 32 -3.29 9.53 0.06
C ALA A 32 -4.46 9.82 -0.89
N ALA A 33 -4.78 8.89 -1.79
CA ALA A 33 -5.92 9.01 -2.70
C ALA A 33 -7.24 8.56 -2.05
N ARG A 34 -7.20 8.08 -0.83
CA ARG A 34 -8.38 7.65 -0.07
C ARG A 34 -9.15 6.53 -0.77
N CYS A 35 -8.42 5.48 -1.15
CA CYS A 35 -8.97 4.34 -1.87
C CYS A 35 -8.94 3.10 -0.97
N ASP A 36 -10.07 2.77 -0.32
CA ASP A 36 -10.14 1.62 0.59
C ASP A 36 -9.81 0.30 -0.10
N GLY A 37 -10.30 0.12 -1.32
CA GLY A 37 -9.99 -1.09 -2.08
C GLY A 37 -8.50 -1.25 -2.36
N CYS A 38 -7.83 -0.15 -2.69
CA CYS A 38 -6.39 -0.13 -2.92
C CYS A 38 -5.64 -0.50 -1.63
N ILE A 39 -6.08 0.08 -0.50
CA ILE A 39 -5.43 -0.14 0.79
C ILE A 39 -5.49 -1.63 1.15
N GLY A 40 -6.68 -2.22 1.12
CA GLY A 40 -6.84 -3.63 1.48
C GLY A 40 -6.01 -4.55 0.58
N PHE A 41 -6.07 -4.32 -0.72
CA PHE A 41 -5.36 -5.12 -1.70
C PHE A 41 -3.84 -5.06 -1.48
N HIS A 42 -3.29 -3.84 -1.35
CA HIS A 42 -1.84 -3.69 -1.24
C HIS A 42 -1.30 -4.10 0.13
N VAL A 43 -2.05 -3.88 1.22
CA VAL A 43 -1.64 -4.38 2.54
C VAL A 43 -1.57 -5.90 2.52
N ARG A 44 -2.58 -6.56 1.94
CA ARG A 44 -2.59 -8.02 1.83
C ARG A 44 -1.36 -8.53 1.08
N THR A 45 -1.06 -7.92 -0.05
CA THR A 45 0.11 -8.30 -0.86
C THR A 45 1.40 -8.09 -0.07
N LEU A 46 1.52 -6.94 0.61
CA LEU A 46 2.72 -6.61 1.37
C LEU A 46 2.93 -7.54 2.58
N VAL A 47 1.84 -7.96 3.23
CA VAL A 47 1.95 -8.95 4.31
C VAL A 47 2.57 -10.25 3.77
N LYS A 48 2.15 -10.68 2.59
CA LYS A 48 2.72 -11.87 1.95
C LYS A 48 4.20 -11.69 1.61
N MET A 49 4.62 -10.45 1.38
CA MET A 49 6.01 -10.10 1.07
C MET A 49 6.85 -9.87 2.32
N GLY A 50 6.28 -10.05 3.50
CA GLY A 50 7.01 -9.92 4.76
C GLY A 50 7.10 -8.51 5.32
N MET A 51 6.17 -7.62 4.94
CA MET A 51 6.16 -6.27 5.50
C MET A 51 6.01 -6.30 7.01
N THR A 52 6.87 -5.57 7.72
CA THR A 52 6.78 -5.42 9.17
C THR A 52 5.85 -4.27 9.53
N LEU A 53 5.39 -4.26 10.78
CA LEU A 53 4.59 -3.14 11.27
C LEU A 53 5.37 -1.82 11.19
N GLN A 54 6.66 -1.86 11.48
CA GLN A 54 7.50 -0.67 11.42
C GLN A 54 7.58 -0.10 10.01
N GLU A 55 7.73 -0.96 9.01
CA GLU A 55 7.73 -0.53 7.61
C GLU A 55 6.41 0.12 7.24
N LEU A 56 5.30 -0.50 7.66
CA LEU A 56 3.97 0.05 7.41
C LEU A 56 3.81 1.43 8.04
N GLU A 57 4.21 1.56 9.30
CA GLU A 57 4.09 2.84 10.02
C GLU A 57 4.88 3.95 9.32
N GLU A 58 6.08 3.64 8.83
CA GLU A 58 6.89 4.64 8.14
C GLU A 58 6.24 5.07 6.81
N VAL A 59 5.72 4.12 6.05
CA VAL A 59 5.05 4.42 4.78
C VAL A 59 3.78 5.25 5.04
N LEU A 60 3.02 4.89 6.06
CA LEU A 60 1.82 5.63 6.40
C LEU A 60 2.14 7.07 6.83
N GLY A 61 3.27 7.27 7.51
CA GLY A 61 3.73 8.62 7.85
C GLY A 61 3.94 9.48 6.60
N VAL A 62 4.57 8.93 5.58
CA VAL A 62 4.77 9.63 4.31
C VAL A 62 3.43 9.93 3.64
N ALA A 63 2.52 8.95 3.63
CA ALA A 63 1.22 9.11 2.99
C ALA A 63 0.39 10.21 3.66
N VAL A 64 0.42 10.29 5.00
CA VAL A 64 -0.31 11.32 5.74
C VAL A 64 0.32 12.68 5.52
N TYR A 65 1.65 12.74 5.51
CA TYR A 65 2.36 14.01 5.24
C TYR A 65 1.95 14.58 3.87
N MET A 66 1.92 13.73 2.85
CA MET A 66 1.62 14.17 1.49
C MET A 66 0.12 14.32 1.23
N GLY A 67 -0.70 13.49 1.85
CA GLY A 67 -2.14 13.47 1.61
C GLY A 67 -2.96 14.37 2.52
N GLY A 68 -2.36 14.82 3.63
CA GLY A 68 -3.04 15.71 4.57
C GLY A 68 -3.91 14.96 5.58
N GLY A 69 -4.64 15.75 6.40
CA GLY A 69 -5.46 15.23 7.50
C GLY A 69 -6.40 14.07 7.16
N PRO A 70 -7.17 14.18 6.06
CA PRO A 70 -8.07 13.07 5.70
C PRO A 70 -7.37 11.74 5.50
N SER A 71 -6.09 11.75 5.10
CA SER A 71 -5.32 10.52 4.91
C SER A 71 -5.05 9.79 6.23
N LEU A 72 -5.14 10.47 7.36
CA LEU A 72 -4.96 9.84 8.66
C LEU A 72 -6.03 8.76 8.91
N MET A 73 -7.27 9.03 8.51
CA MET A 73 -8.35 8.05 8.65
C MET A 73 -8.06 6.81 7.80
N TYR A 74 -7.56 7.02 6.60
CA TYR A 74 -7.24 5.90 5.69
C TYR A 74 -5.98 5.16 6.14
N ALA A 75 -5.03 5.86 6.77
CA ALA A 75 -3.88 5.20 7.39
C ALA A 75 -4.34 4.26 8.51
N ALA A 76 -5.34 4.67 9.30
CA ALA A 76 -5.91 3.80 10.33
C ALA A 76 -6.53 2.54 9.71
N ASN A 77 -7.18 2.67 8.55
CA ASN A 77 -7.73 1.51 7.84
C ASN A 77 -6.62 0.55 7.38
N ALA A 78 -5.47 1.09 6.97
CA ALA A 78 -4.33 0.25 6.59
C ALA A 78 -3.79 -0.53 7.79
N LEU A 79 -3.72 0.09 8.96
CA LEU A 79 -3.30 -0.59 10.19
C LEU A 79 -4.28 -1.71 10.57
N GLU A 80 -5.57 -1.46 10.44
CA GLU A 80 -6.59 -2.49 10.69
C GLU A 80 -6.45 -3.66 9.71
N ALA A 81 -6.24 -3.37 8.42
CA ALA A 81 -6.02 -4.41 7.42
C ALA A 81 -4.78 -5.25 7.77
N PHE A 82 -3.70 -4.60 8.19
CA PHE A 82 -2.49 -5.31 8.61
C PHE A 82 -2.78 -6.29 9.75
N LYS A 83 -3.53 -5.85 10.75
CA LYS A 83 -3.92 -6.71 11.87
C LYS A 83 -4.71 -7.92 11.40
N GLU A 84 -5.67 -7.70 10.50
CA GLU A 84 -6.49 -8.78 9.97
C GLU A 84 -5.66 -9.80 9.20
N PHE A 85 -4.76 -9.34 8.34
CA PHE A 85 -3.96 -10.23 7.50
C PHE A 85 -2.80 -10.90 8.24
N THR A 86 -2.47 -10.44 9.43
CA THR A 86 -1.40 -11.05 10.25
C THR A 86 -1.93 -11.80 11.46
N ALA A 87 -3.25 -11.84 11.64
CA ALA A 87 -3.87 -12.56 12.77
C ALA A 87 -3.71 -14.08 12.66
#